data_d50433bea771c1d67fa66ada6f5879aa
#
_entry.id   d50433bea771c1d67fa66ada6f5879aa
#
_cell.length_a   1.000
_cell.length_b   1.000
_cell.length_c   1.000
_cell.angle_alpha   90.00
_cell.angle_beta   90.00
_cell.angle_gamma   90.00
#
_symmetry.space_group_name_H-M   'P 1'
#
loop_
_entity.id
_entity.type
_entity.pdbx_description
1 polymer ?
#
loop_
_entity_poly.entity_id
_entity_poly.type
_entity_poly.pdbx_seq_one_letter_code
_entity_poly.pdbx_strand_id
1 'polypeptide(L)'
;MPAETHVEQAPMSREEILALVRDQLADILEIEPLSINEGDAFADDLEADSLALIELVEALEEELAERSAGFRIEDEDLEDLRTVRDAVDYVAAKLG
;
A
#
# COMPACT_ATOMS: atom_id res chain seq x y z
N MET A 1 -2.19 24.61 -21.41
CA MET A 1 -2.46 24.05 -20.90
C MET A 1 -2.76 23.67 -20.14
N PRO A 2 -2.63 23.76 -20.12
CA PRO A 2 -2.79 23.22 -19.16
C PRO A 2 -3.71 22.49 -18.52
N ALA A 3 -4.27 22.10 -18.74
CA ALA A 3 -5.15 21.10 -18.31
C ALA A 3 -4.65 20.20 -17.21
N GLU A 4 -3.46 20.01 -17.24
CA GLU A 4 -2.83 19.10 -16.30
C GLU A 4 -3.02 19.50 -14.87
N THR A 5 -3.38 20.70 -14.66
CA THR A 5 -3.43 21.16 -13.29
C THR A 5 -4.38 20.38 -12.40
N HIS A 6 -5.43 19.83 -12.97
CA HIS A 6 -6.36 19.11 -12.12
C HIS A 6 -6.09 17.62 -12.05
N VAL A 7 -5.00 17.21 -12.65
CA VAL A 7 -4.61 15.81 -12.54
C VAL A 7 -4.36 15.43 -11.09
N GLU A 8 -3.88 16.38 -10.33
CA GLU A 8 -3.59 16.09 -8.93
C GLU A 8 -4.84 15.72 -8.13
N GLN A 9 -6.00 15.97 -8.68
CA GLN A 9 -7.24 15.58 -8.02
C GLN A 9 -7.60 14.13 -8.31
N ALA A 10 -6.96 13.53 -9.28
CA ALA A 10 -7.29 12.17 -9.65
C ALA A 10 -6.81 11.19 -8.58
N PRO A 11 -7.53 10.09 -8.40
CA PRO A 11 -7.06 9.05 -7.49
C PRO A 11 -5.77 8.45 -8.00
N MET A 12 -5.02 7.84 -7.12
CA MET A 12 -3.80 7.17 -7.50
C MET A 12 -4.12 5.99 -8.40
N SER A 13 -3.27 5.79 -9.41
CA SER A 13 -3.41 4.60 -10.24
C SER A 13 -2.97 3.38 -9.42
N ARG A 14 -3.41 2.20 -9.89
CA ARG A 14 -3.04 0.98 -9.21
C ARG A 14 -1.52 0.79 -9.19
N GLU A 15 -0.85 1.22 -10.26
CA GLU A 15 0.60 1.13 -10.33
C GLU A 15 1.28 2.01 -9.31
N GLU A 16 0.72 3.19 -9.09
CA GLU A 16 1.27 4.09 -8.08
C GLU A 16 1.09 3.52 -6.68
N ILE A 17 -0.06 2.90 -6.45
CA ILE A 17 -0.33 2.27 -5.16
C ILE A 17 0.61 1.10 -4.94
N LEU A 18 0.83 0.30 -5.97
CA LEU A 18 1.74 -0.82 -5.89
C LEU A 18 3.16 -0.33 -5.56
N ALA A 19 3.60 0.73 -6.23
CA ALA A 19 4.93 1.28 -5.95
C ALA A 19 5.03 1.76 -4.50
N LEU A 20 3.97 2.40 -4.00
CA LEU A 20 3.96 2.87 -2.63
C LEU A 20 4.04 1.71 -1.66
N VAL A 21 3.25 0.67 -1.88
CA VAL A 21 3.27 -0.50 -1.01
C VAL A 21 4.64 -1.16 -1.02
N ARG A 22 5.23 -1.30 -2.21
CA ARG A 22 6.57 -1.87 -2.33
C ARG A 22 7.61 -1.05 -1.58
N ASP A 23 7.56 0.26 -1.74
CA ASP A 23 8.53 1.14 -1.11
C ASP A 23 8.44 1.05 0.41
N GLN A 24 7.23 1.03 0.94
CA GLN A 24 7.04 0.95 2.38
C GLN A 24 7.48 -0.41 2.92
N LEU A 25 7.13 -1.48 2.20
CA LEU A 25 7.55 -2.81 2.61
C LEU A 25 9.06 -2.97 2.56
N ALA A 26 9.67 -2.45 1.50
CA ALA A 26 11.11 -2.56 1.34
C ALA A 26 11.82 -1.87 2.51
N ASP A 27 11.29 -0.74 2.92
CA ASP A 27 11.87 0.01 4.03
C ASP A 27 11.71 -0.76 5.34
N ILE A 28 10.53 -1.30 5.57
CA ILE A 28 10.24 -2.04 6.80
C ILE A 28 11.06 -3.32 6.88
N LEU A 29 11.14 -4.05 5.75
CA LEU A 29 11.82 -5.34 5.72
C LEU A 29 13.30 -5.21 5.35
N GLU A 30 13.74 -4.02 4.96
CA GLU A 30 15.13 -3.76 4.58
C GLU A 30 15.55 -4.62 3.39
N ILE A 31 14.70 -4.66 2.38
CA ILE A 31 14.98 -5.38 1.14
C ILE A 31 14.76 -4.44 -0.04
N GLU A 32 15.11 -4.91 -1.23
CA GLU A 32 14.95 -4.12 -2.44
C GLU A 32 13.49 -4.08 -2.88
N PRO A 33 12.96 -2.90 -3.20
CA PRO A 33 11.57 -2.83 -3.66
C PRO A 33 11.30 -3.70 -4.88
N LEU A 34 12.26 -3.79 -5.78
CA LEU A 34 12.07 -4.57 -7.01
C LEU A 34 12.05 -6.07 -6.77
N SER A 35 12.48 -6.50 -5.59
CA SER A 35 12.42 -7.92 -5.27
C SER A 35 11.03 -8.33 -4.79
N ILE A 36 10.14 -7.37 -4.59
CA ILE A 36 8.80 -7.64 -4.10
C ILE A 36 7.84 -7.77 -5.27
N ASN A 37 7.18 -8.91 -5.38
CA ASN A 37 6.21 -9.15 -6.46
C ASN A 37 4.79 -9.04 -5.94
N GLU A 38 3.86 -8.69 -6.83
CA GLU A 38 2.47 -8.54 -6.44
C GLU A 38 1.89 -9.80 -5.83
N GLY A 39 2.31 -10.95 -6.33
CA GLY A 39 1.79 -12.22 -5.84
C GLY A 39 2.44 -12.73 -4.59
N ASP A 40 3.45 -12.02 -4.07
CA ASP A 40 4.15 -12.51 -2.89
C ASP A 40 3.24 -12.46 -1.67
N ALA A 41 3.28 -13.54 -0.89
CA ALA A 41 2.57 -13.58 0.38
C ALA A 41 3.41 -12.89 1.44
N PHE A 42 2.76 -12.10 2.26
CA PHE A 42 3.48 -11.39 3.31
C PHE A 42 4.21 -12.36 4.24
N ALA A 43 3.51 -13.38 4.69
CA ALA A 43 4.10 -14.31 5.65
C ALA A 43 5.05 -15.32 4.99
N ASP A 44 4.61 -15.91 3.89
CA ASP A 44 5.35 -17.02 3.30
C ASP A 44 6.51 -16.59 2.43
N ASP A 45 6.33 -15.55 1.66
CA ASP A 45 7.35 -15.13 0.70
C ASP A 45 8.23 -14.01 1.23
N LEU A 46 7.66 -13.09 1.96
CA LEU A 46 8.40 -11.93 2.45
C LEU A 46 8.76 -12.06 3.92
N GLU A 47 8.25 -13.09 4.58
CA GLU A 47 8.51 -13.31 6.00
C GLU A 47 8.15 -12.10 6.84
N ALA A 48 7.11 -11.40 6.41
CA ALA A 48 6.61 -10.25 7.15
C ALA A 48 5.62 -10.75 8.20
N ASP A 49 5.98 -10.57 9.47
CA ASP A 49 5.11 -11.01 10.55
C ASP A 49 4.02 -9.98 10.81
N SER A 50 3.24 -10.22 11.85
CA SER A 50 2.12 -9.33 12.17
C SER A 50 2.59 -7.92 12.47
N LEU A 51 3.71 -7.79 13.14
CA LEU A 51 4.23 -6.46 13.47
C LEU A 51 4.62 -5.70 12.22
N ALA A 52 5.29 -6.38 11.29
CA ALA A 52 5.67 -5.74 10.03
C ALA A 52 4.44 -5.29 9.26
N LEU A 53 3.39 -6.11 9.27
CA LEU A 53 2.16 -5.76 8.58
C LEU A 53 1.49 -4.55 9.22
N ILE A 54 1.50 -4.48 10.54
CA ILE A 54 0.96 -3.33 11.25
C ILE A 54 1.75 -2.07 10.90
N GLU A 55 3.08 -2.19 10.84
CA GLU A 55 3.91 -1.05 10.46
C GLU A 55 3.60 -0.59 9.05
N LEU A 56 3.36 -1.54 8.15
CA LEU A 56 2.99 -1.20 6.78
C LEU A 56 1.67 -0.44 6.76
N VAL A 57 0.69 -0.92 7.51
CA VAL A 57 -0.61 -0.27 7.57
C VAL A 57 -0.47 1.15 8.08
N GLU A 58 0.28 1.35 9.13
CA GLU A 58 0.47 2.68 9.69
C GLU A 58 1.16 3.61 8.70
N ALA A 59 2.16 3.09 8.00
CA ALA A 59 2.88 3.88 7.01
C ALA A 59 1.96 4.27 5.86
N LEU A 60 1.12 3.34 5.42
CA LEU A 60 0.18 3.64 4.34
C LEU A 60 -0.86 4.67 4.78
N GLU A 61 -1.35 4.54 6.00
CA GLU A 61 -2.32 5.51 6.50
C GLU A 61 -1.72 6.90 6.56
N GLU A 62 -0.48 7.00 6.97
CA GLU A 62 0.19 8.29 7.08
C GLU A 62 0.41 8.90 5.70
N GLU A 63 0.91 8.09 4.77
CA GLU A 63 1.18 8.59 3.42
C GLU A 63 -0.09 8.97 2.69
N LEU A 64 -1.12 8.16 2.83
CA LEU A 64 -2.34 8.37 2.06
C LEU A 64 -3.29 9.37 2.71
N ALA A 65 -3.04 9.72 3.96
CA ALA A 65 -3.86 10.72 4.62
C ALA A 65 -3.77 12.08 3.92
N GLU A 66 -2.65 12.32 3.24
CA GLU A 66 -2.47 13.57 2.51
C GLU A 66 -3.36 13.63 1.28
N ARG A 67 -3.69 12.46 0.73
CA ARG A 67 -4.52 12.39 -0.46
C ARG A 67 -5.99 12.18 -0.14
N SER A 68 -6.26 11.49 0.96
CA SER A 68 -7.61 11.18 1.34
C SER A 68 -7.74 11.33 2.84
N ALA A 69 -8.33 12.44 3.25
CA ALA A 69 -8.50 12.70 4.67
C ALA A 69 -9.31 11.57 5.29
N GLY A 70 -8.80 11.06 6.41
CA GLY A 70 -9.50 10.00 7.09
C GLY A 70 -9.27 8.62 6.54
N PHE A 71 -8.31 8.46 5.62
CA PHE A 71 -8.00 7.13 5.13
C PHE A 71 -7.57 6.24 6.30
N ARG A 72 -8.24 5.14 6.44
CA ARG A 72 -7.96 4.19 7.52
C ARG A 72 -8.05 2.77 7.00
N ILE A 73 -7.24 1.91 7.58
CA ILE A 73 -7.31 0.48 7.30
C ILE A 73 -7.78 -0.18 8.59
N GLU A 74 -8.90 -0.88 8.51
CA GLU A 74 -9.49 -1.48 9.70
C GLU A 74 -8.69 -2.70 10.13
N ASP A 75 -8.58 -2.89 11.45
CA ASP A 75 -7.88 -4.05 11.98
C ASP A 75 -8.47 -5.36 11.48
N GLU A 76 -9.79 -5.41 11.34
CA GLU A 76 -10.44 -6.63 10.87
C GLU A 76 -10.04 -6.96 9.44
N ASP A 77 -9.72 -5.95 8.67
CA ASP A 77 -9.36 -6.16 7.27
C ASP A 77 -7.93 -6.67 7.12
N LEU A 78 -7.13 -6.55 8.16
CA LEU A 78 -5.75 -7.04 8.11
C LEU A 78 -5.70 -8.53 7.82
N GLU A 79 -6.70 -9.28 8.28
CA GLU A 79 -6.72 -10.72 8.06
C GLU A 79 -6.90 -11.07 6.60
N ASP A 80 -7.45 -10.15 5.82
CA ASP A 80 -7.63 -10.36 4.39
C ASP A 80 -6.42 -9.95 3.58
N LEU A 81 -5.47 -9.27 4.19
CA LEU A 81 -4.28 -8.79 3.47
C LEU A 81 -3.20 -9.85 3.56
N ARG A 82 -3.27 -10.82 2.66
CA ARG A 82 -2.33 -11.95 2.66
C ARG A 82 -1.20 -11.78 1.67
N THR A 83 -1.44 -11.08 0.58
CA THR A 83 -0.43 -10.86 -0.46
C THR A 83 -0.30 -9.38 -0.71
N VAL A 84 0.78 -9.03 -1.41
CA VAL A 84 0.98 -7.64 -1.82
C VAL A 84 -0.20 -7.17 -2.66
N ARG A 85 -0.68 -8.03 -3.56
CA ARG A 85 -1.83 -7.68 -4.40
C ARG A 85 -3.06 -7.36 -3.56
N ASP A 86 -3.29 -8.14 -2.50
CA ASP A 86 -4.44 -7.89 -1.63
C ASP A 86 -4.38 -6.49 -1.04
N ALA A 87 -3.19 -6.09 -0.60
CA ALA A 87 -3.03 -4.76 -0.01
C ALA A 87 -3.25 -3.67 -1.06
N VAL A 88 -2.71 -3.87 -2.26
CA VAL A 88 -2.88 -2.90 -3.34
C VAL A 88 -4.35 -2.76 -3.70
N ASP A 89 -5.04 -3.89 -3.83
CA ASP A 89 -6.46 -3.88 -4.17
C ASP A 89 -7.29 -3.20 -3.09
N TYR A 90 -6.95 -3.46 -1.84
CA TYR A 90 -7.65 -2.85 -0.72
C TYR A 90 -7.51 -1.32 -0.76
N VAL A 91 -6.29 -0.85 -0.93
CA VAL A 91 -6.05 0.59 -0.98
C VAL A 91 -6.74 1.21 -2.19
N ALA A 92 -6.65 0.55 -3.34
CA ALA A 92 -7.29 1.06 -4.55
C ALA A 92 -8.79 1.20 -4.36
N ALA A 93 -9.41 0.23 -3.72
CA ALA A 93 -10.85 0.28 -3.46
C ALA A 93 -11.20 1.42 -2.52
N LYS A 94 -10.36 1.65 -1.52
CA LYS A 94 -10.62 2.72 -0.56
C LYS A 94 -10.44 4.10 -1.18
N LEU A 95 -9.50 4.25 -2.07
CA LEU A 95 -9.22 5.54 -2.70
C LEU A 95 -10.13 5.81 -3.89
N GLY A 96 -10.59 4.75 -4.52
CA GLY A 96 -11.42 4.87 -5.69
C GLY A 96 -12.85 5.08 -5.35
#